data_6946a4b7ef13dcb1c1ec51c4801605a4
#
_entry.id   6946a4b7ef13dcb1c1ec51c4801605a4
#
_cell.length_a   1.000
_cell.length_b   1.000
_cell.length_c   1.000
_cell.angle_alpha   90.00
_cell.angle_beta   90.00
_cell.angle_gamma   90.00
#
_symmetry.space_group_name_H-M   'P 1'
#
loop_
_entity.id
_entity.type
_entity.pdbx_description
1 polymer ?
#
loop_
_entity_poly.entity_id
_entity_poly.type
_entity_poly.pdbx_seq_one_letter_code
_entity_poly.pdbx_strand_id
1 'polypeptide(L)'
;MPPSKIESIESKNFKINPNNCTHCSSNLNMKPAHTTQRPLIDSDYVAWLPLWQGYQAFYQINLSDAVTTKTWQRFLDPAEPMFAIGAFEDQRLVGIVHYIFHRSCWYEGPVCYLQDLFTVIDRRGVGIGRSLIEGVYTEARLANAGRVYWLTHESNTPGRLLYDQVAENAGFIQYRKNL
;
A
#
# COMPACT_ATOMS: atom_id res chain seq x y z
N MET A 1 -45.56 -38.19 -21.54
CA MET A 1 -45.10 -38.53 -20.21
C MET A 1 -45.11 -37.24 -19.38
N PRO A 2 -45.81 -37.24 -18.21
CA PRO A 2 -46.09 -36.02 -17.44
C PRO A 2 -44.90 -35.63 -16.51
N PRO A 3 -44.83 -34.37 -16.05
CA PRO A 3 -43.78 -33.88 -15.18
C PRO A 3 -44.03 -34.27 -13.71
N SER A 4 -42.94 -34.61 -13.02
CA SER A 4 -42.92 -35.00 -11.62
C SER A 4 -42.99 -33.78 -10.69
N LYS A 5 -43.74 -33.96 -9.63
CA LYS A 5 -44.11 -33.05 -8.55
C LYS A 5 -42.87 -32.55 -7.78
N ILE A 6 -42.87 -31.25 -7.49
CA ILE A 6 -42.03 -30.61 -6.48
C ILE A 6 -42.86 -30.56 -5.19
N GLU A 7 -42.38 -31.26 -4.16
CA GLU A 7 -42.95 -31.18 -2.81
C GLU A 7 -42.43 -29.91 -2.11
N SER A 8 -43.41 -29.16 -1.57
CA SER A 8 -43.18 -27.99 -0.73
C SER A 8 -42.75 -28.40 0.68
N ILE A 9 -41.61 -27.90 1.16
CA ILE A 9 -41.18 -28.06 2.54
C ILE A 9 -41.64 -26.81 3.32
N GLU A 10 -42.47 -27.03 4.30
CA GLU A 10 -43.02 -26.03 5.23
C GLU A 10 -41.90 -25.41 6.10
N SER A 11 -41.90 -24.09 6.18
CA SER A 11 -41.05 -23.28 7.05
C SER A 11 -41.55 -23.36 8.50
N LYS A 12 -40.82 -24.06 9.38
CA LYS A 12 -41.02 -24.01 10.84
C LYS A 12 -40.44 -22.70 11.39
N ASN A 13 -41.31 -21.80 11.85
CA ASN A 13 -40.98 -20.60 12.61
C ASN A 13 -40.32 -20.95 13.94
N PHE A 14 -39.00 -20.68 14.05
CA PHE A 14 -38.27 -20.71 15.32
C PHE A 14 -38.34 -19.30 15.95
N LYS A 15 -39.15 -19.15 17.01
CA LYS A 15 -39.17 -17.94 17.83
C LYS A 15 -37.90 -17.92 18.71
N ILE A 16 -36.97 -17.00 18.42
CA ILE A 16 -35.83 -16.74 19.29
C ILE A 16 -36.28 -15.77 20.40
N ASN A 17 -36.12 -16.18 21.64
CA ASN A 17 -36.41 -15.40 22.84
C ASN A 17 -35.26 -14.39 23.08
N PRO A 18 -35.52 -13.03 23.17
CA PRO A 18 -34.44 -12.04 23.20
C PRO A 18 -33.80 -11.81 24.59
N ASN A 19 -34.06 -12.64 25.59
CA ASN A 19 -33.67 -12.35 26.99
C ASN A 19 -32.66 -13.33 27.60
N ASN A 20 -31.72 -13.89 26.81
CA ASN A 20 -30.67 -14.68 27.43
C ASN A 20 -29.33 -14.54 26.68
N CYS A 21 -28.68 -13.39 26.84
CA CYS A 21 -27.27 -13.24 26.52
C CYS A 21 -26.61 -12.31 27.54
N THR A 22 -26.47 -12.80 28.77
CA THR A 22 -25.51 -12.26 29.76
C THR A 22 -24.16 -12.90 29.50
N HIS A 23 -23.18 -12.09 29.12
CA HIS A 23 -21.74 -12.31 28.95
C HIS A 23 -21.27 -12.16 27.50
N CYS A 24 -21.05 -10.89 27.11
CA CYS A 24 -19.93 -10.51 26.28
C CYS A 24 -19.79 -8.96 26.29
N SER A 25 -19.32 -8.45 27.42
CA SER A 25 -18.83 -7.07 27.49
C SER A 25 -17.32 -7.13 27.77
N SER A 26 -16.54 -7.48 26.76
CA SER A 26 -15.14 -7.09 26.69
C SER A 26 -15.03 -6.02 25.59
N ASN A 27 -15.42 -4.78 25.96
CA ASN A 27 -14.93 -3.60 25.24
C ASN A 27 -13.42 -3.56 25.44
N LEU A 28 -12.69 -4.26 24.54
CA LEU A 28 -11.30 -3.98 24.29
C LEU A 28 -11.28 -2.54 23.74
N ASN A 29 -10.98 -1.60 24.62
CA ASN A 29 -10.64 -0.23 24.30
C ASN A 29 -9.31 -0.28 23.53
N MET A 30 -9.34 -0.69 22.27
CA MET A 30 -8.17 -0.64 21.37
C MET A 30 -7.87 0.85 21.20
N LYS A 31 -6.84 1.32 21.92
CA LYS A 31 -6.18 2.60 21.61
C LYS A 31 -5.95 2.60 20.09
N PRO A 32 -6.30 3.69 19.38
CA PRO A 32 -5.95 3.77 17.96
C PRO A 32 -4.45 3.50 17.83
N ALA A 33 -4.09 2.48 17.04
CA ALA A 33 -2.70 2.13 16.85
C ALA A 33 -1.97 3.37 16.29
N HIS A 34 -0.94 3.82 17.02
CA HIS A 34 -0.18 5.00 16.63
C HIS A 34 0.74 4.61 15.48
N THR A 35 0.38 5.00 14.27
CA THR A 35 1.23 4.76 13.09
C THR A 35 2.35 5.79 13.05
N THR A 36 3.60 5.32 13.06
CA THR A 36 4.79 6.14 12.86
C THR A 36 5.42 5.85 11.50
N GLN A 37 6.15 6.84 10.97
CA GLN A 37 6.89 6.67 9.71
C GLN A 37 8.35 7.01 9.92
N ARG A 38 9.21 6.28 9.24
CA ARG A 38 10.64 6.56 9.16
C ARG A 38 11.27 5.92 7.93
N PRO A 39 12.43 6.40 7.50
CA PRO A 39 13.26 5.68 6.56
C PRO A 39 13.54 4.25 7.04
N LEU A 40 13.59 3.31 6.09
CA LEU A 40 14.00 1.94 6.39
C LEU A 40 15.52 1.90 6.63
N ILE A 41 15.93 1.05 7.57
CA ILE A 41 17.32 0.81 7.93
C ILE A 41 17.68 -0.67 7.71
N ASP A 42 18.95 -1.02 7.76
CA ASP A 42 19.45 -2.37 7.43
C ASP A 42 18.72 -3.49 8.21
N SER A 43 18.44 -3.28 9.49
CA SER A 43 17.72 -4.25 10.33
C SER A 43 16.25 -4.47 9.94
N ASP A 44 15.67 -3.64 9.07
CA ASP A 44 14.29 -3.78 8.62
C ASP A 44 14.12 -4.77 7.46
N TYR A 45 15.20 -5.29 6.89
CA TYR A 45 15.14 -6.20 5.73
C TYR A 45 14.14 -7.34 5.89
N VAL A 46 14.19 -8.02 7.06
CA VAL A 46 13.32 -9.18 7.35
C VAL A 46 11.84 -8.79 7.38
N ALA A 47 11.54 -7.58 7.87
CA ALA A 47 10.17 -7.06 7.90
C ALA A 47 9.73 -6.51 6.53
N TRP A 48 10.66 -5.91 5.77
CA TRP A 48 10.40 -5.34 4.45
C TRP A 48 10.13 -6.40 3.38
N LEU A 49 10.88 -7.49 3.37
CA LEU A 49 10.83 -8.50 2.32
C LEU A 49 9.42 -9.08 2.08
N PRO A 50 8.63 -9.45 3.10
CA PRO A 50 7.26 -9.92 2.88
C PRO A 50 6.34 -8.86 2.25
N LEU A 51 6.49 -7.58 2.59
CA LEU A 51 5.70 -6.50 2.00
C LEU A 51 6.10 -6.27 0.53
N TRP A 52 7.40 -6.34 0.22
CA TRP A 52 7.92 -6.28 -1.14
C TRP A 52 7.41 -7.43 -2.01
N GLN A 53 7.40 -8.64 -1.47
CA GLN A 53 6.80 -9.80 -2.15
C GLN A 53 5.28 -9.65 -2.32
N GLY A 54 4.58 -9.09 -1.32
CA GLY A 54 3.16 -8.78 -1.40
C GLY A 54 2.83 -7.75 -2.50
N TYR A 55 3.67 -6.73 -2.69
CA TYR A 55 3.58 -5.78 -3.80
C TYR A 55 3.76 -6.47 -5.15
N GLN A 56 4.78 -7.33 -5.28
CA GLN A 56 5.02 -8.09 -6.50
C GLN A 56 3.84 -9.00 -6.85
N ALA A 57 3.29 -9.71 -5.86
CA ALA A 57 2.13 -10.56 -6.03
C ALA A 57 0.88 -9.78 -6.49
N PHE A 58 0.67 -8.56 -5.97
CA PHE A 58 -0.41 -7.68 -6.39
C PHE A 58 -0.35 -7.35 -7.89
N TYR A 59 0.85 -7.11 -8.42
CA TYR A 59 1.07 -6.83 -9.85
C TYR A 59 1.36 -8.09 -10.68
N GLN A 60 1.28 -9.28 -10.09
CA GLN A 60 1.55 -10.57 -10.75
C GLN A 60 2.94 -10.62 -11.41
N ILE A 61 3.92 -10.02 -10.76
CA ILE A 61 5.33 -10.04 -11.17
C ILE A 61 6.14 -10.89 -10.18
N ASN A 62 7.23 -11.45 -10.67
CA ASN A 62 8.19 -12.18 -9.86
C ASN A 62 9.59 -11.68 -10.22
N LEU A 63 10.23 -11.00 -9.28
CA LEU A 63 11.58 -10.50 -9.44
C LEU A 63 12.56 -11.54 -8.86
N SER A 64 13.74 -11.65 -9.47
CA SER A 64 14.78 -12.53 -8.94
C SER A 64 15.30 -12.02 -7.59
N ASP A 65 15.87 -12.94 -6.81
CA ASP A 65 16.52 -12.60 -5.54
C ASP A 65 17.66 -11.60 -5.74
N ALA A 66 18.35 -11.66 -6.88
CA ALA A 66 19.40 -10.70 -7.22
C ALA A 66 18.86 -9.27 -7.36
N VAL A 67 17.70 -9.10 -8.04
CA VAL A 67 17.02 -7.79 -8.16
C VAL A 67 16.55 -7.31 -6.79
N THR A 68 15.92 -8.18 -6.00
CA THR A 68 15.43 -7.87 -4.65
C THR A 68 16.57 -7.42 -3.73
N THR A 69 17.67 -8.17 -3.71
CA THR A 69 18.87 -7.84 -2.93
C THR A 69 19.47 -6.50 -3.37
N LYS A 70 19.60 -6.29 -4.69
CA LYS A 70 20.15 -5.05 -5.23
C LYS A 70 19.26 -3.84 -4.91
N THR A 71 17.93 -4.00 -4.96
CA THR A 71 16.97 -2.96 -4.59
C THR A 71 17.16 -2.55 -3.14
N TRP A 72 17.26 -3.54 -2.22
CA TRP A 72 17.50 -3.26 -0.81
C TRP A 72 18.82 -2.52 -0.56
N GLN A 73 19.91 -2.99 -1.19
CA GLN A 73 21.21 -2.34 -1.08
C GLN A 73 21.18 -0.87 -1.52
N ARG A 74 20.44 -0.56 -2.58
CA ARG A 74 20.29 0.81 -3.09
C ARG A 74 19.57 1.73 -2.12
N PHE A 75 18.61 1.25 -1.36
CA PHE A 75 17.95 2.07 -0.33
C PHE A 75 18.87 2.47 0.82
N LEU A 76 19.94 1.71 1.04
CA LEU A 76 20.91 1.92 2.10
C LEU A 76 22.19 2.66 1.62
N ASP A 77 22.36 2.79 0.31
CA ASP A 77 23.53 3.45 -0.28
C ASP A 77 23.25 4.95 -0.45
N PRO A 78 23.96 5.83 0.29
CA PRO A 78 23.76 7.28 0.18
C PRO A 78 24.14 7.86 -1.19
N ALA A 79 24.85 7.11 -2.04
CA ALA A 79 25.17 7.52 -3.41
C ALA A 79 24.03 7.25 -4.41
N GLU A 80 23.06 6.42 -4.05
CA GLU A 80 21.89 6.13 -4.88
C GLU A 80 20.76 7.11 -4.59
N PRO A 81 20.04 7.61 -5.61
CA PRO A 81 18.91 8.50 -5.43
C PRO A 81 17.60 7.73 -5.12
N MET A 82 17.70 6.57 -4.48
CA MET A 82 16.60 5.66 -4.18
C MET A 82 16.38 5.55 -2.68
N PHE A 83 15.13 5.66 -2.26
CA PHE A 83 14.78 5.73 -0.83
C PHE A 83 13.56 4.87 -0.54
N ALA A 84 13.44 4.46 0.73
CA ALA A 84 12.30 3.71 1.23
C ALA A 84 11.85 4.25 2.58
N ILE A 85 10.53 4.46 2.74
CA ILE A 85 9.89 4.80 4.01
C ILE A 85 9.00 3.63 4.43
N GLY A 86 9.07 3.25 5.71
CA GLY A 86 8.17 2.29 6.33
C GLY A 86 7.15 2.99 7.23
N ALA A 87 5.92 2.49 7.22
CA ALA A 87 4.89 2.81 8.20
C ALA A 87 4.82 1.68 9.23
N PHE A 88 4.90 2.02 10.51
CA PHE A 88 4.98 1.08 11.62
C PHE A 88 3.83 1.29 12.61
N GLU A 89 3.21 0.20 13.04
CA GLU A 89 2.29 0.14 14.17
C GLU A 89 2.89 -0.78 15.23
N ASP A 90 3.13 -0.25 16.42
CA ASP A 90 3.73 -1.01 17.54
C ASP A 90 4.96 -1.84 17.10
N GLN A 91 5.87 -1.22 16.33
CA GLN A 91 7.07 -1.81 15.71
C GLN A 91 6.81 -2.81 14.55
N ARG A 92 5.56 -3.18 14.25
CA ARG A 92 5.22 -3.97 13.07
C ARG A 92 5.24 -3.07 11.83
N LEU A 93 6.01 -3.42 10.82
CA LEU A 93 5.97 -2.78 9.51
C LEU A 93 4.65 -3.15 8.81
N VAL A 94 3.81 -2.15 8.52
CA VAL A 94 2.47 -2.34 7.95
C VAL A 94 2.29 -1.70 6.58
N GLY A 95 3.25 -0.90 6.14
CA GLY A 95 3.26 -0.32 4.80
C GLY A 95 4.65 0.15 4.41
N ILE A 96 4.89 0.18 3.11
CA ILE A 96 6.14 0.64 2.51
C ILE A 96 5.86 1.56 1.33
N VAL A 97 6.73 2.53 1.11
CA VAL A 97 6.80 3.33 -0.10
C VAL A 97 8.25 3.43 -0.55
N HIS A 98 8.49 3.22 -1.86
CA HIS A 98 9.77 3.43 -2.49
C HIS A 98 9.69 4.63 -3.41
N TYR A 99 10.70 5.48 -3.40
CA TYR A 99 10.74 6.65 -4.26
C TYR A 99 12.17 6.96 -4.74
N ILE A 100 12.24 7.63 -5.88
CA ILE A 100 13.49 7.89 -6.59
C ILE A 100 13.51 9.36 -6.99
N PHE A 101 14.61 10.04 -6.69
CA PHE A 101 14.86 11.36 -7.25
C PHE A 101 15.63 11.25 -8.57
N HIS A 102 15.20 11.99 -9.55
CA HIS A 102 15.92 12.08 -10.82
C HIS A 102 15.88 13.52 -11.40
N ARG A 103 16.77 13.80 -12.31
CA ARG A 103 16.79 15.08 -13.02
C ARG A 103 15.64 15.18 -14.01
N SER A 104 15.22 16.40 -14.30
CA SER A 104 14.19 16.71 -15.29
C SER A 104 14.65 17.90 -16.13
N CYS A 105 14.29 17.89 -17.42
CA CYS A 105 14.51 19.04 -18.28
C CYS A 105 13.51 20.20 -18.03
N TRP A 106 12.51 19.99 -17.20
CA TRP A 106 11.45 20.97 -16.93
C TRP A 106 11.60 21.69 -15.59
N TYR A 107 12.57 21.29 -14.77
CA TYR A 107 12.78 21.85 -13.42
C TYR A 107 14.27 22.02 -13.16
N GLU A 108 14.63 23.08 -12.44
CA GLU A 108 16.01 23.29 -11.98
C GLU A 108 16.42 22.22 -10.94
N GLY A 109 15.52 21.90 -10.01
CA GLY A 109 15.68 20.84 -9.03
C GLY A 109 15.30 19.45 -9.56
N PRO A 110 15.43 18.42 -8.72
CA PRO A 110 15.00 17.09 -9.09
C PRO A 110 13.47 16.98 -9.20
N VAL A 111 12.99 15.87 -9.72
CA VAL A 111 11.61 15.40 -9.57
C VAL A 111 11.63 14.08 -8.81
N CYS A 112 10.56 13.78 -8.09
CA CYS A 112 10.42 12.57 -7.30
C CYS A 112 9.45 11.60 -8.00
N TYR A 113 9.93 10.41 -8.33
CA TYR A 113 9.12 9.30 -8.78
C TYR A 113 8.77 8.41 -7.57
N LEU A 114 7.52 8.43 -7.12
CA LEU A 114 7.00 7.48 -6.16
C LEU A 114 6.74 6.18 -6.91
N GLN A 115 7.66 5.21 -6.78
CA GLN A 115 7.67 4.03 -7.62
C GLN A 115 6.72 2.93 -7.12
N ASP A 116 6.80 2.59 -5.84
CA ASP A 116 6.05 1.49 -5.26
C ASP A 116 5.37 1.96 -3.97
N LEU A 117 4.10 1.58 -3.79
CA LEU A 117 3.33 1.82 -2.57
C LEU A 117 2.57 0.56 -2.21
N PHE A 118 2.79 0.04 -1.01
CA PHE A 118 2.09 -1.15 -0.54
C PHE A 118 1.71 -1.03 0.94
N THR A 119 0.49 -1.46 1.25
CA THR A 119 0.00 -1.61 2.62
C THR A 119 -0.51 -3.04 2.80
N VAL A 120 -0.18 -3.67 3.91
CA VAL A 120 -0.66 -5.02 4.24
C VAL A 120 -2.18 -5.05 4.21
N ILE A 121 -2.76 -6.18 3.80
CA ILE A 121 -4.20 -6.28 3.46
C ILE A 121 -5.07 -5.93 4.67
N ASP A 122 -4.70 -6.42 5.85
CA ASP A 122 -5.42 -6.21 7.12
C ASP A 122 -5.35 -4.76 7.65
N ARG A 123 -4.56 -3.89 6.99
CA ARG A 123 -4.39 -2.48 7.33
C ARG A 123 -4.72 -1.52 6.19
N ARG A 124 -5.44 -1.98 5.20
CA ARG A 124 -5.97 -1.11 4.14
C ARG A 124 -7.19 -0.33 4.62
N GLY A 125 -7.41 0.84 4.01
CA GLY A 125 -8.59 1.67 4.31
C GLY A 125 -8.49 2.51 5.61
N VAL A 126 -7.40 2.40 6.38
CA VAL A 126 -7.21 3.17 7.62
C VAL A 126 -6.22 4.36 7.48
N GLY A 127 -5.89 4.74 6.24
CA GLY A 127 -5.10 5.96 5.96
C GLY A 127 -3.60 5.75 5.80
N ILE A 128 -3.04 4.53 5.98
CA ILE A 128 -1.59 4.28 5.90
C ILE A 128 -1.02 4.65 4.53
N GLY A 129 -1.69 4.27 3.44
CA GLY A 129 -1.23 4.62 2.08
C GLY A 129 -1.18 6.14 1.85
N ARG A 130 -2.18 6.89 2.32
CA ARG A 130 -2.18 8.35 2.30
C ARG A 130 -0.99 8.92 3.07
N SER A 131 -0.81 8.47 4.28
CA SER A 131 0.25 8.91 5.16
C SER A 131 1.64 8.68 4.55
N LEU A 132 1.88 7.52 3.89
CA LEU A 132 3.12 7.24 3.16
C LEU A 132 3.34 8.18 1.97
N ILE A 133 2.30 8.50 1.19
CA ILE A 133 2.39 9.50 0.11
C ILE A 133 2.77 10.87 0.67
N GLU A 134 2.14 11.29 1.78
CA GLU A 134 2.43 12.56 2.45
C GLU A 134 3.87 12.59 3.00
N GLY A 135 4.39 11.44 3.47
CA GLY A 135 5.80 11.28 3.81
C GLY A 135 6.72 11.56 2.63
N VAL A 136 6.42 11.00 1.47
CA VAL A 136 7.18 11.28 0.23
C VAL A 136 7.08 12.75 -0.16
N TYR A 137 5.92 13.39 -0.01
CA TYR A 137 5.80 14.84 -0.26
C TYR A 137 6.69 15.67 0.66
N THR A 138 6.83 15.25 1.91
CA THR A 138 7.73 15.93 2.85
C THR A 138 9.19 15.82 2.41
N GLU A 139 9.65 14.63 2.06
CA GLU A 139 11.01 14.40 1.54
C GLU A 139 11.25 15.15 0.23
N ALA A 140 10.26 15.17 -0.67
CA ALA A 140 10.36 15.88 -1.94
C ALA A 140 10.49 17.39 -1.73
N ARG A 141 9.78 17.99 -0.76
CA ARG A 141 9.94 19.42 -0.40
C ARG A 141 11.32 19.70 0.17
N LEU A 142 11.83 18.84 1.05
CA LEU A 142 13.18 18.97 1.62
C LEU A 142 14.26 18.92 0.54
N ALA A 143 14.05 18.10 -0.50
CA ALA A 143 14.94 17.98 -1.64
C ALA A 143 14.76 19.11 -2.71
N ASN A 144 13.85 20.07 -2.49
CA ASN A 144 13.45 21.07 -3.47
C ASN A 144 13.01 20.46 -4.81
N ALA A 145 12.30 19.32 -4.77
CA ALA A 145 11.80 18.66 -5.96
C ALA A 145 10.64 19.45 -6.58
N GLY A 146 10.66 19.61 -7.90
CA GLY A 146 9.65 20.35 -8.63
C GLY A 146 8.28 19.67 -8.68
N ARG A 147 8.22 18.34 -8.50
CA ARG A 147 6.98 17.56 -8.39
C ARG A 147 7.24 16.18 -7.83
N VAL A 148 6.17 15.55 -7.32
CA VAL A 148 6.08 14.10 -7.09
C VAL A 148 5.08 13.53 -8.11
N TYR A 149 5.37 12.37 -8.68
CA TYR A 149 4.48 11.69 -9.60
C TYR A 149 4.62 10.18 -9.47
N TRP A 150 3.60 9.45 -9.92
CA TRP A 150 3.59 7.99 -9.95
C TRP A 150 2.77 7.46 -11.11
N LEU A 151 2.89 6.16 -11.34
CA LEU A 151 2.10 5.41 -12.30
C LEU A 151 1.29 4.36 -11.56
N THR A 152 0.10 4.10 -12.04
CA THR A 152 -0.74 3.00 -11.55
C THR A 152 -1.47 2.37 -12.73
N HIS A 153 -1.81 1.09 -12.58
CA HIS A 153 -2.63 0.44 -13.60
C HIS A 153 -4.06 1.02 -13.55
N GLU A 154 -4.69 1.20 -14.71
CA GLU A 154 -6.05 1.77 -14.80
C GLU A 154 -7.10 0.94 -14.04
N SER A 155 -6.89 -0.38 -13.92
CA SER A 155 -7.74 -1.28 -13.15
C SER A 155 -7.54 -1.22 -11.63
N ASN A 156 -6.54 -0.47 -11.13
CA ASN A 156 -6.31 -0.31 -9.69
C ASN A 156 -7.30 0.69 -9.09
N THR A 157 -8.58 0.38 -9.14
CA THR A 157 -9.66 1.25 -8.64
C THR A 157 -9.46 1.68 -7.19
N PRO A 158 -9.12 0.79 -6.22
CA PRO A 158 -8.91 1.22 -4.84
C PRO A 158 -7.76 2.22 -4.68
N GLY A 159 -6.65 2.01 -5.41
CA GLY A 159 -5.52 2.95 -5.40
C GLY A 159 -5.91 4.30 -6.00
N ARG A 160 -6.62 4.31 -7.13
CA ARG A 160 -7.07 5.54 -7.81
C ARG A 160 -8.00 6.37 -6.95
N LEU A 161 -8.91 5.77 -6.19
CA LEU A 161 -9.76 6.50 -5.23
C LEU A 161 -8.95 7.27 -4.17
N LEU A 162 -7.79 6.75 -3.76
CA LEU A 162 -6.87 7.48 -2.89
C LEU A 162 -6.13 8.58 -3.68
N TYR A 163 -5.62 8.24 -4.86
CA TYR A 163 -4.78 9.14 -5.66
C TYR A 163 -5.54 10.39 -6.11
N ASP A 164 -6.78 10.25 -6.50
CA ASP A 164 -7.66 11.37 -6.89
C ASP A 164 -7.93 12.36 -5.72
N GLN A 165 -7.65 11.96 -4.46
CA GLN A 165 -7.78 12.82 -3.28
C GLN A 165 -6.47 13.53 -2.90
N VAL A 166 -5.32 13.04 -3.36
CA VAL A 166 -4.00 13.53 -2.95
C VAL A 166 -3.18 14.10 -4.09
N ALA A 167 -3.62 13.90 -5.34
CA ALA A 167 -2.98 14.42 -6.55
C ALA A 167 -4.01 14.60 -7.66
N GLU A 168 -3.56 15.10 -8.81
CA GLU A 168 -4.34 15.19 -10.03
C GLU A 168 -3.94 14.10 -11.03
N ASN A 169 -4.89 13.61 -11.83
CA ASN A 169 -4.58 12.80 -13.00
C ASN A 169 -4.13 13.71 -14.13
N ALA A 170 -2.81 13.70 -14.41
CA ALA A 170 -2.21 14.58 -15.41
C ALA A 170 -2.48 14.16 -16.87
N GLY A 171 -3.22 13.07 -17.11
CA GLY A 171 -3.62 12.63 -18.45
C GLY A 171 -2.54 11.95 -19.27
N PHE A 172 -1.32 11.76 -18.75
CA PHE A 172 -0.27 11.04 -19.47
C PHE A 172 -0.52 9.53 -19.48
N ILE A 173 -0.21 8.89 -20.61
CA ILE A 173 -0.18 7.43 -20.77
C ILE A 173 1.27 6.97 -20.87
N GLN A 174 1.53 5.74 -20.43
CA GLN A 174 2.86 5.15 -20.48
C GLN A 174 3.05 4.32 -21.73
N TYR A 175 4.15 4.54 -22.46
CA TYR A 175 4.67 3.64 -23.47
C TYR A 175 5.92 2.95 -22.94
N ARG A 176 6.01 1.62 -23.10
CA ARG A 176 7.12 0.82 -22.60
C ARG A 176 7.59 -0.18 -23.64
N LYS A 177 8.90 -0.31 -23.80
CA LYS A 177 9.54 -1.40 -24.53
C LYS A 177 10.55 -2.09 -23.61
N ASN A 178 10.39 -3.38 -23.42
CA ASN A 178 11.39 -4.18 -22.73
C ASN A 178 12.57 -4.46 -23.70
N LEU A 179 13.81 -4.43 -23.17
CA LEU A 179 15.04 -4.64 -23.92
C LEU A 179 15.66 -6.00 -23.53
#